data_74e7d6737e3ddf45e5000bf6323565bb
#
_entry.id   74e7d6737e3ddf45e5000bf6323565bb
#
_cell.length_a   1.000
_cell.length_b   1.000
_cell.length_c   1.000
_cell.angle_alpha   90.00
_cell.angle_beta   90.00
_cell.angle_gamma   90.00
#
_symmetry.space_group_name_H-M   'P 1'
#
loop_
_entity.id
_entity.type
_entity.pdbx_description
1 polymer ?
#
loop_
_entity_poly.entity_id
_entity_poly.type
_entity_poly.pdbx_seq_one_letter_code
_entity_poly.pdbx_strand_id
1 'polypeptide(L)'
;MTASHHPGNHEQISRREAMRRGVCGAAGMIAAGSVASRVLAAPAEKTPEQVAAELKKTRDEAAKAKAKAKKVQTKSVIQVFLWGGMSHNDTWDPKPGTGYDYLGEFDKFIPTNVNGIQLGALLPNLAKQADKYSLIRSMTHGNNGHETAAYLMQTGHLPGGRLAYPAVGAIFTFFKKDQYKGLLPPYVVMLEAAGRFSEEGFLGPAYKPFATGGDPNAPRFEVQGIVNRGIDDGRQKARRELVDKVNLFGYGLADVPEMAAAETARQNAYGLILGKGREVFNLESEPTELRDRYGRNTFGQECLAARRMVEAGVPYITISFPGGWDTHSNHFATMRNQCASLDQGLATLLGDLKDRGLLESTLVWCTGEFGRTPKVSWEPPWNGGRHHHGDVFTVLVAGGGFVGGRVVGSSDEKGEKVKERPVYPADLLGSMYLLAGIDASAKLPHPWGLDAYVLDTENEGMKAAGLLEELM
;
A
#
# COMPACT_ATOMS: atom_id res chain seq x y z
N MET A 1 -28.40 0.09 64.67
CA MET A 1 -29.13 -1.13 64.31
C MET A 1 -28.40 -1.71 63.10
N THR A 2 -27.45 -2.49 63.36
CA THR A 2 -27.06 -3.86 63.09
C THR A 2 -27.74 -4.49 61.86
N ALA A 3 -26.96 -4.76 60.81
CA ALA A 3 -27.20 -5.84 59.88
C ALA A 3 -25.90 -6.36 59.31
N SER A 4 -25.75 -7.64 59.41
CA SER A 4 -24.59 -8.49 59.32
C SER A 4 -24.11 -8.76 57.91
N HIS A 5 -22.80 -8.86 57.75
CA HIS A 5 -22.06 -9.45 56.65
C HIS A 5 -22.17 -10.98 56.63
N HIS A 6 -22.31 -11.54 55.39
CA HIS A 6 -21.88 -12.90 55.11
C HIS A 6 -21.06 -12.90 53.80
N PRO A 7 -19.87 -13.49 53.75
CA PRO A 7 -19.04 -13.61 52.54
C PRO A 7 -19.35 -14.92 51.82
N GLY A 8 -19.67 -14.82 50.52
CA GLY A 8 -19.74 -15.97 49.63
C GLY A 8 -18.38 -16.35 49.06
N ASN A 9 -17.94 -17.57 49.37
CA ASN A 9 -16.77 -18.22 48.79
C ASN A 9 -16.98 -18.46 47.28
N HIS A 10 -16.15 -17.86 46.47
CA HIS A 10 -15.96 -18.26 45.08
C HIS A 10 -14.73 -19.20 45.00
N GLU A 11 -14.97 -20.51 44.93
CA GLU A 11 -13.97 -21.49 44.55
C GLU A 11 -13.57 -21.31 43.09
N GLN A 12 -12.31 -20.96 42.85
CA GLN A 12 -11.69 -20.95 41.53
C GLN A 12 -11.41 -22.40 41.11
N ILE A 13 -12.16 -22.91 40.15
CA ILE A 13 -11.93 -24.21 39.51
C ILE A 13 -10.70 -24.08 38.58
N SER A 14 -9.67 -24.88 38.83
CA SER A 14 -8.44 -24.88 38.04
C SER A 14 -8.70 -25.42 36.62
N ARG A 15 -7.97 -24.90 35.61
CA ARG A 15 -8.06 -25.34 34.22
C ARG A 15 -7.90 -26.86 34.01
N ARG A 16 -7.26 -27.57 34.91
CA ARG A 16 -7.10 -29.03 34.89
C ARG A 16 -8.38 -29.77 35.28
N GLU A 17 -9.21 -29.19 36.14
CA GLU A 17 -10.50 -29.79 36.60
C GLU A 17 -11.57 -29.63 35.51
N ALA A 18 -11.57 -28.55 34.72
CA ALA A 18 -12.48 -28.34 33.62
C ALA A 18 -12.28 -29.34 32.45
N MET A 19 -11.06 -29.77 32.21
CA MET A 19 -10.75 -30.75 31.16
C MET A 19 -11.13 -32.20 31.54
N ARG A 20 -11.21 -32.54 32.82
CA ARG A 20 -11.60 -33.87 33.26
C ARG A 20 -13.08 -34.15 33.24
N ARG A 21 -13.94 -33.12 33.24
CA ARG A 21 -15.42 -33.26 33.24
C ARG A 21 -16.02 -33.28 31.81
N GLY A 22 -15.23 -33.06 30.77
CA GLY A 22 -15.67 -33.07 29.37
C GLY A 22 -15.65 -34.46 28.65
N VAL A 23 -15.20 -35.52 29.33
CA VAL A 23 -14.96 -36.84 28.66
C VAL A 23 -15.93 -37.96 29.06
N CYS A 24 -16.90 -37.72 29.92
CA CYS A 24 -17.89 -38.76 30.28
C CYS A 24 -19.30 -38.30 29.96
N GLY A 25 -19.83 -38.66 28.77
CA GLY A 25 -21.26 -38.50 28.51
C GLY A 25 -21.66 -38.69 27.04
N ALA A 26 -21.43 -39.84 26.47
CA ALA A 26 -22.20 -40.31 25.29
C ALA A 26 -22.13 -41.82 25.15
N ALA A 27 -23.01 -42.49 25.83
CA ALA A 27 -23.41 -43.88 25.49
C ALA A 27 -24.92 -44.01 25.75
N GLY A 28 -25.68 -44.33 24.70
CA GLY A 28 -27.04 -44.83 24.74
C GLY A 28 -28.08 -43.99 24.01
N MET A 29 -28.51 -44.27 22.85
CA MET A 29 -29.61 -45.16 22.48
C MET A 29 -29.88 -45.12 20.98
N ILE A 30 -29.99 -46.26 20.41
CA ILE A 30 -30.37 -46.56 19.02
C ILE A 30 -31.90 -46.48 18.91
N ALA A 31 -32.41 -45.75 17.93
CA ALA A 31 -33.75 -45.97 17.37
C ALA A 31 -33.69 -45.74 15.85
N ALA A 32 -34.06 -46.74 15.11
CA ALA A 32 -34.02 -46.83 13.65
C ALA A 32 -35.04 -45.85 13.00
N GLY A 33 -34.54 -45.13 11.99
CA GLY A 33 -35.36 -44.38 11.06
C GLY A 33 -34.57 -44.16 9.80
N SER A 34 -34.88 -44.88 8.74
CA SER A 34 -34.29 -44.84 7.42
C SER A 34 -34.52 -43.50 6.73
N VAL A 35 -33.45 -42.69 6.62
CA VAL A 35 -33.37 -41.58 5.66
C VAL A 35 -31.99 -41.70 4.97
N ALA A 36 -32.02 -41.90 3.66
CA ALA A 36 -30.84 -41.97 2.84
C ALA A 36 -30.03 -40.65 2.89
N SER A 37 -29.03 -40.61 3.75
CA SER A 37 -28.06 -39.52 3.79
C SER A 37 -27.06 -39.71 2.65
N ARG A 38 -27.09 -38.77 1.70
CA ARG A 38 -25.96 -38.57 0.79
C ARG A 38 -24.74 -38.18 1.66
N VAL A 39 -23.84 -39.14 1.81
CA VAL A 39 -22.51 -38.87 2.36
C VAL A 39 -21.79 -37.97 1.37
N LEU A 40 -21.69 -36.70 1.69
CA LEU A 40 -20.69 -35.83 1.07
C LEU A 40 -19.33 -36.35 1.54
N ALA A 41 -18.61 -37.01 0.64
CA ALA A 41 -17.23 -37.42 0.89
C ALA A 41 -16.41 -36.17 1.29
N ALA A 42 -15.80 -36.22 2.45
CA ALA A 42 -14.78 -35.26 2.83
C ALA A 42 -13.67 -35.27 1.75
N PRO A 43 -13.06 -34.13 1.38
CA PRO A 43 -11.95 -34.15 0.45
C PRO A 43 -10.87 -35.10 0.98
N ALA A 44 -10.40 -36.03 0.14
CA ALA A 44 -9.40 -37.01 0.51
C ALA A 44 -8.15 -36.29 1.05
N GLU A 45 -7.71 -36.62 2.25
CA GLU A 45 -6.46 -36.13 2.81
C GLU A 45 -5.31 -36.50 1.86
N LYS A 46 -4.52 -35.49 1.47
CA LYS A 46 -3.36 -35.65 0.61
C LYS A 46 -2.34 -36.58 1.31
N THR A 47 -1.79 -37.51 0.60
CA THR A 47 -0.72 -38.37 1.15
C THR A 47 0.54 -37.56 1.41
N PRO A 48 1.40 -37.96 2.36
CA PRO A 48 2.68 -37.27 2.61
C PRO A 48 3.54 -37.08 1.35
N GLU A 49 3.46 -38.00 0.40
CA GLU A 49 4.16 -37.92 -0.90
C GLU A 49 3.55 -36.83 -1.80
N GLN A 50 2.23 -36.70 -1.81
CA GLN A 50 1.54 -35.64 -2.57
C GLN A 50 1.84 -34.27 -1.99
N VAL A 51 1.88 -34.11 -0.65
CA VAL A 51 2.27 -32.91 0.03
C VAL A 51 3.74 -32.57 -0.27
N ALA A 52 4.64 -33.52 -0.21
CA ALA A 52 6.05 -33.31 -0.54
C ALA A 52 6.28 -32.93 -2.01
N ALA A 53 5.53 -33.52 -2.95
CA ALA A 53 5.59 -33.18 -4.37
C ALA A 53 5.07 -31.72 -4.63
N GLU A 54 4.02 -31.32 -3.96
CA GLU A 54 3.44 -29.97 -4.04
C GLU A 54 4.39 -28.93 -3.44
N LEU A 55 4.99 -29.22 -2.28
CA LEU A 55 6.03 -28.39 -1.67
C LEU A 55 7.26 -28.24 -2.55
N LYS A 56 7.69 -29.31 -3.21
CA LYS A 56 8.80 -29.28 -4.16
C LYS A 56 8.46 -28.39 -5.37
N LYS A 57 7.27 -28.56 -5.95
CA LYS A 57 6.78 -27.75 -7.07
C LYS A 57 6.75 -26.26 -6.69
N THR A 58 6.20 -25.93 -5.53
CA THR A 58 6.14 -24.54 -5.01
C THR A 58 7.55 -23.95 -4.81
N ARG A 59 8.50 -24.76 -4.28
CA ARG A 59 9.90 -24.33 -4.14
C ARG A 59 10.60 -24.10 -5.49
N ASP A 60 10.35 -24.94 -6.47
CA ASP A 60 10.94 -24.83 -7.81
C ASP A 60 10.36 -23.63 -8.56
N GLU A 61 9.07 -23.34 -8.39
CA GLU A 61 8.39 -22.16 -8.93
C GLU A 61 8.92 -20.88 -8.28
N ALA A 62 9.05 -20.83 -6.96
CA ALA A 62 9.65 -19.71 -6.23
C ALA A 62 11.12 -19.46 -6.63
N ALA A 63 11.89 -20.53 -6.87
CA ALA A 63 13.27 -20.42 -7.37
C ALA A 63 13.32 -19.85 -8.79
N LYS A 64 12.38 -20.23 -9.66
CA LYS A 64 12.26 -19.69 -11.03
C LYS A 64 11.82 -18.21 -11.01
N ALA A 65 10.86 -17.85 -10.16
CA ALA A 65 10.44 -16.46 -9.96
C ALA A 65 11.60 -15.61 -9.45
N LYS A 66 12.34 -16.09 -8.44
CA LYS A 66 13.58 -15.44 -7.94
C LYS A 66 14.63 -15.25 -9.03
N ALA A 67 14.82 -16.23 -9.92
CA ALA A 67 15.77 -16.16 -11.03
C ALA A 67 15.33 -15.15 -12.09
N LYS A 68 14.02 -15.02 -12.35
CA LYS A 68 13.42 -14.07 -13.29
C LYS A 68 13.47 -12.64 -12.74
N ALA A 69 13.12 -12.46 -11.47
CA ALA A 69 13.18 -11.17 -10.77
C ALA A 69 14.61 -10.60 -10.67
N LYS A 70 15.63 -11.46 -10.68
CA LYS A 70 17.04 -11.05 -10.69
C LYS A 70 17.44 -10.26 -11.94
N LYS A 71 16.66 -10.32 -13.04
CA LYS A 71 16.93 -9.58 -14.30
C LYS A 71 16.44 -8.13 -14.28
N VAL A 72 15.43 -7.81 -13.49
CA VAL A 72 14.90 -6.45 -13.37
C VAL A 72 14.84 -6.10 -11.90
N GLN A 73 15.71 -5.22 -11.46
CA GLN A 73 15.70 -4.78 -10.07
C GLN A 73 14.95 -3.46 -9.97
N THR A 74 13.83 -3.47 -9.24
CA THR A 74 13.10 -2.23 -8.90
C THR A 74 14.03 -1.26 -8.16
N LYS A 75 14.20 -0.07 -8.74
CA LYS A 75 15.03 1.00 -8.19
C LYS A 75 14.20 2.01 -7.40
N SER A 76 13.00 2.29 -7.89
CA SER A 76 12.08 3.27 -7.31
C SER A 76 10.68 2.69 -7.21
N VAL A 77 9.92 3.15 -6.23
CA VAL A 77 8.50 2.83 -6.06
C VAL A 77 7.70 4.12 -5.97
N ILE A 78 6.61 4.21 -6.72
CA ILE A 78 5.57 5.22 -6.54
C ILE A 78 4.32 4.53 -6.03
N GLN A 79 3.93 4.88 -4.83
CA GLN A 79 2.67 4.49 -4.22
C GLN A 79 1.63 5.59 -4.42
N VAL A 80 0.47 5.25 -4.97
CA VAL A 80 -0.71 6.11 -4.98
C VAL A 80 -1.72 5.52 -4.01
N PHE A 81 -1.95 6.20 -2.88
CA PHE A 81 -2.85 5.71 -1.85
C PHE A 81 -4.16 6.50 -1.83
N LEU A 82 -5.26 5.80 -2.06
CA LEU A 82 -6.61 6.34 -2.23
C LEU A 82 -7.38 6.22 -0.91
N TRP A 83 -7.13 7.13 0.03
CA TRP A 83 -7.73 7.11 1.36
C TRP A 83 -9.25 7.10 1.33
N GLY A 84 -9.82 6.12 2.01
CA GLY A 84 -11.26 5.88 2.04
C GLY A 84 -11.71 4.71 1.17
N GLY A 85 -10.85 4.21 0.28
CA GLY A 85 -11.13 3.06 -0.57
C GLY A 85 -11.97 3.37 -1.81
N MET A 86 -11.42 3.17 -2.98
CA MET A 86 -12.10 3.39 -4.26
C MET A 86 -13.06 2.23 -4.58
N SER A 87 -14.24 2.55 -5.09
CA SER A 87 -15.19 1.57 -5.58
C SER A 87 -14.65 0.81 -6.79
N HIS A 88 -14.42 -0.49 -6.63
CA HIS A 88 -13.93 -1.36 -7.69
C HIS A 88 -14.97 -1.56 -8.81
N ASN A 89 -16.27 -1.68 -8.46
CA ASN A 89 -17.35 -1.86 -9.43
C ASN A 89 -17.51 -0.67 -10.39
N ASP A 90 -17.27 0.53 -9.90
CA ASP A 90 -17.44 1.76 -10.69
C ASP A 90 -16.21 2.08 -11.52
N THR A 91 -15.09 1.38 -11.30
CA THR A 91 -13.79 1.71 -11.88
C THR A 91 -13.10 0.52 -12.55
N TRP A 92 -12.30 -0.25 -11.80
CA TRP A 92 -11.38 -1.24 -12.37
C TRP A 92 -11.96 -2.64 -12.53
N ASP A 93 -13.10 -2.93 -11.90
CA ASP A 93 -13.77 -4.24 -11.98
C ASP A 93 -15.28 -4.10 -12.23
N PRO A 94 -15.67 -3.51 -13.38
CA PRO A 94 -17.09 -3.26 -13.68
C PRO A 94 -17.87 -4.57 -13.80
N LYS A 95 -19.16 -4.52 -13.38
CA LYS A 95 -20.06 -5.67 -13.33
C LYS A 95 -21.30 -5.42 -14.21
N PRO A 96 -21.17 -5.50 -15.55
CA PRO A 96 -22.28 -5.27 -16.43
C PRO A 96 -23.45 -6.23 -16.16
N GLY A 97 -24.68 -5.71 -16.23
CA GLY A 97 -25.90 -6.53 -16.07
C GLY A 97 -26.38 -6.72 -14.65
N THR A 98 -25.73 -6.16 -13.63
CA THR A 98 -26.12 -6.32 -12.21
C THR A 98 -27.31 -5.44 -11.79
N GLY A 99 -27.75 -4.51 -12.65
CA GLY A 99 -28.91 -3.65 -12.39
C GLY A 99 -28.59 -2.40 -11.55
N TYR A 100 -29.61 -1.54 -11.42
CA TYR A 100 -29.48 -0.22 -10.83
C TYR A 100 -29.04 -0.25 -9.35
N ASP A 101 -29.43 -1.27 -8.59
CA ASP A 101 -29.03 -1.42 -7.18
C ASP A 101 -27.50 -1.55 -7.00
N TYR A 102 -26.78 -1.98 -8.04
CA TYR A 102 -25.33 -2.18 -8.03
C TYR A 102 -24.59 -1.14 -8.87
N LEU A 103 -25.12 -0.77 -10.02
CA LEU A 103 -24.47 0.17 -10.94
C LEU A 103 -24.79 1.63 -10.64
N GLY A 104 -25.99 1.88 -10.09
CA GLY A 104 -26.46 3.24 -9.87
C GLY A 104 -26.39 4.08 -11.13
N GLU A 105 -25.70 5.22 -11.09
CA GLU A 105 -25.52 6.13 -12.22
C GLU A 105 -24.35 5.73 -13.15
N PHE A 106 -23.58 4.68 -12.82
CA PHE A 106 -22.39 4.25 -13.58
C PHE A 106 -22.61 2.92 -14.30
N ASP A 107 -23.53 2.93 -15.26
CA ASP A 107 -23.92 1.77 -16.06
C ASP A 107 -23.14 1.62 -17.37
N LYS A 108 -22.15 2.50 -17.62
CA LYS A 108 -21.34 2.51 -18.83
C LYS A 108 -19.94 1.96 -18.56
N PHE A 109 -19.50 1.09 -19.47
CA PHE A 109 -18.19 0.45 -19.44
C PHE A 109 -17.48 0.68 -20.77
N ILE A 110 -16.15 0.76 -20.73
CA ILE A 110 -15.33 1.01 -21.91
C ILE A 110 -14.30 -0.10 -22.09
N PRO A 111 -14.03 -0.53 -23.32
CA PRO A 111 -12.94 -1.41 -23.62
C PRO A 111 -11.61 -0.69 -23.37
N THR A 112 -10.58 -1.47 -23.05
CA THR A 112 -9.21 -0.97 -22.99
C THR A 112 -8.43 -1.28 -24.28
N ASN A 113 -7.18 -0.82 -24.36
CA ASN A 113 -6.26 -1.21 -25.43
C ASN A 113 -5.76 -2.67 -25.29
N VAL A 114 -6.22 -3.41 -24.27
CA VAL A 114 -5.94 -4.84 -24.08
C VAL A 114 -7.26 -5.62 -24.18
N ASN A 115 -7.31 -6.56 -25.11
CA ASN A 115 -8.50 -7.38 -25.35
C ASN A 115 -8.93 -8.12 -24.06
N GLY A 116 -10.23 -8.10 -23.78
CA GLY A 116 -10.83 -8.78 -22.63
C GLY A 116 -10.78 -7.97 -21.33
N ILE A 117 -10.12 -6.82 -21.28
CA ILE A 117 -10.12 -5.93 -20.13
C ILE A 117 -11.05 -4.75 -20.39
N GLN A 118 -12.03 -4.56 -19.51
CA GLN A 118 -12.95 -3.41 -19.52
C GLN A 118 -12.79 -2.64 -18.19
N LEU A 119 -13.03 -1.33 -18.26
CA LEU A 119 -13.07 -0.42 -17.11
C LEU A 119 -14.42 0.31 -17.07
N GLY A 120 -14.75 0.87 -15.90
CA GLY A 120 -15.82 1.86 -15.79
C GLY A 120 -15.52 3.08 -16.65
N ALA A 121 -16.55 3.70 -17.23
CA ALA A 121 -16.42 4.82 -18.17
C ALA A 121 -15.78 6.08 -17.57
N LEU A 122 -15.56 6.12 -16.28
CA LEU A 122 -14.86 7.22 -15.57
C LEU A 122 -13.34 7.23 -15.83
N LEU A 123 -12.76 6.19 -16.45
CA LEU A 123 -11.31 6.01 -16.60
C LEU A 123 -10.86 5.88 -18.07
N PRO A 124 -11.22 6.85 -18.97
CA PRO A 124 -10.95 6.73 -20.39
C PRO A 124 -9.47 6.84 -20.78
N ASN A 125 -8.65 7.55 -20.00
CA ASN A 125 -7.22 7.67 -20.27
C ASN A 125 -6.45 6.44 -19.76
N LEU A 126 -6.78 5.90 -18.60
CA LEU A 126 -6.24 4.64 -18.10
C LEU A 126 -6.62 3.47 -19.01
N ALA A 127 -7.82 3.46 -19.59
CA ALA A 127 -8.22 2.44 -20.56
C ALA A 127 -7.27 2.37 -21.77
N LYS A 128 -6.70 3.48 -22.20
CA LYS A 128 -5.71 3.57 -23.29
C LYS A 128 -4.30 3.14 -22.86
N GLN A 129 -4.06 2.89 -21.59
CA GLN A 129 -2.76 2.56 -21.01
C GLN A 129 -2.74 1.17 -20.37
N ALA A 130 -3.78 0.35 -20.55
CA ALA A 130 -3.93 -0.94 -19.87
C ALA A 130 -2.79 -1.93 -20.19
N ASP A 131 -2.11 -1.77 -21.32
CA ASP A 131 -0.90 -2.50 -21.69
C ASP A 131 0.29 -2.23 -20.74
N LYS A 132 0.28 -1.15 -19.96
CA LYS A 132 1.36 -0.74 -19.08
C LYS A 132 1.17 -1.15 -17.61
N TYR A 133 -0.04 -1.53 -17.23
CA TYR A 133 -0.37 -1.94 -15.86
C TYR A 133 -1.16 -3.25 -15.84
N SER A 134 -1.23 -3.87 -14.69
CA SER A 134 -2.08 -5.03 -14.41
C SER A 134 -3.01 -4.74 -13.25
N LEU A 135 -4.16 -5.42 -13.23
CA LEU A 135 -5.18 -5.31 -12.19
C LEU A 135 -5.24 -6.58 -11.37
N ILE A 136 -5.24 -6.44 -10.05
CA ILE A 136 -5.51 -7.51 -9.10
C ILE A 136 -6.95 -7.31 -8.64
N ARG A 137 -7.91 -8.07 -9.21
CA ARG A 137 -9.35 -7.92 -8.95
C ARG A 137 -9.84 -8.77 -7.77
N SER A 138 -8.94 -9.41 -7.08
CA SER A 138 -9.23 -10.33 -5.99
C SER A 138 -8.46 -10.00 -4.70
N MET A 139 -8.04 -8.74 -4.53
CA MET A 139 -7.50 -8.31 -3.24
C MET A 139 -8.55 -8.47 -2.16
N THR A 140 -8.13 -9.01 -1.01
CA THR A 140 -9.02 -9.23 0.13
C THR A 140 -8.24 -9.28 1.44
N HIS A 141 -8.87 -8.84 2.52
CA HIS A 141 -8.41 -9.05 3.90
C HIS A 141 -9.58 -9.13 4.89
N GLY A 142 -10.82 -8.89 4.43
CA GLY A 142 -12.03 -8.99 5.23
C GLY A 142 -12.20 -7.92 6.32
N ASN A 143 -11.38 -6.86 6.30
CA ASN A 143 -11.40 -5.82 7.32
C ASN A 143 -12.05 -4.54 6.78
N ASN A 144 -13.05 -4.01 7.50
CA ASN A 144 -13.81 -2.82 7.12
C ASN A 144 -13.51 -1.59 8.00
N GLY A 145 -12.51 -1.66 8.87
CA GLY A 145 -12.06 -0.51 9.68
C GLY A 145 -10.90 0.21 9.00
N HIS A 146 -11.00 1.52 8.76
CA HIS A 146 -9.96 2.31 8.09
C HIS A 146 -8.56 2.08 8.67
N GLU A 147 -8.41 2.27 9.97
CA GLU A 147 -7.08 2.16 10.61
C GLU A 147 -6.47 0.78 10.49
N THR A 148 -7.25 -0.26 10.74
CA THR A 148 -6.75 -1.65 10.70
C THR A 148 -6.44 -2.08 9.27
N ALA A 149 -7.32 -1.76 8.33
CA ALA A 149 -7.13 -2.07 6.92
C ALA A 149 -5.95 -1.30 6.31
N ALA A 150 -5.85 0.01 6.59
CA ALA A 150 -4.73 0.83 6.13
C ALA A 150 -3.39 0.33 6.71
N TYR A 151 -3.36 0.01 8.01
CA TYR A 151 -2.16 -0.55 8.64
C TYR A 151 -1.73 -1.85 7.96
N LEU A 152 -2.67 -2.77 7.73
CA LEU A 152 -2.40 -4.04 7.05
C LEU A 152 -1.87 -3.84 5.62
N MET A 153 -2.49 -2.95 4.85
CA MET A 153 -2.05 -2.64 3.48
C MET A 153 -0.70 -1.94 3.43
N GLN A 154 -0.37 -1.13 4.43
CA GLN A 154 0.86 -0.32 4.45
C GLN A 154 2.05 -1.03 5.10
N THR A 155 1.82 -2.02 5.96
CA THR A 155 2.89 -2.71 6.68
C THR A 155 2.99 -4.19 6.34
N GLY A 156 1.89 -4.82 5.93
CA GLY A 156 1.76 -6.27 5.79
C GLY A 156 1.58 -7.00 7.13
N HIS A 157 1.31 -6.29 8.22
CA HIS A 157 1.18 -6.84 9.58
C HIS A 157 -0.16 -6.49 10.21
N LEU A 158 -0.64 -7.34 11.13
CA LEU A 158 -1.82 -7.04 11.92
C LEU A 158 -1.51 -5.98 12.98
N PRO A 159 -2.41 -5.00 13.21
CA PRO A 159 -2.24 -4.06 14.31
C PRO A 159 -2.44 -4.74 15.66
N GLY A 160 -1.79 -4.26 16.71
CA GLY A 160 -1.99 -4.75 18.09
C GLY A 160 -0.71 -4.97 18.89
N GLY A 161 0.46 -4.86 18.27
CA GLY A 161 1.74 -4.86 18.96
C GLY A 161 1.97 -3.56 19.78
N ARG A 162 2.90 -3.62 20.74
CA ARG A 162 3.32 -2.43 21.52
C ARG A 162 4.04 -1.39 20.65
N LEU A 163 4.68 -1.83 19.57
CA LEU A 163 5.37 -0.97 18.60
C LEU A 163 4.71 -1.12 17.24
N ALA A 164 4.63 -0.02 16.52
CA ALA A 164 4.17 -0.04 15.15
C ALA A 164 5.24 -0.65 14.22
N TYR A 165 4.83 -1.55 13.33
CA TYR A 165 5.69 -2.02 12.24
C TYR A 165 6.01 -0.88 11.27
N PRO A 166 7.20 -0.92 10.64
CA PRO A 166 7.55 0.05 9.60
C PRO A 166 6.65 -0.10 8.37
N ALA A 167 6.24 1.03 7.82
CA ALA A 167 5.53 1.06 6.55
C ALA A 167 6.42 0.59 5.39
N VAL A 168 5.81 0.15 4.28
CA VAL A 168 6.51 -0.34 3.08
C VAL A 168 7.64 0.60 2.65
N GLY A 169 7.42 1.93 2.65
CA GLY A 169 8.44 2.91 2.29
C GLY A 169 9.64 2.92 3.24
N ALA A 170 9.41 2.71 4.53
CA ALA A 170 10.49 2.58 5.52
C ALA A 170 11.29 1.29 5.32
N ILE A 171 10.62 0.17 4.99
CA ILE A 171 11.28 -1.10 4.64
C ILE A 171 12.15 -0.92 3.38
N PHE A 172 11.61 -0.31 2.31
CA PHE A 172 12.41 -0.02 1.11
C PHE A 172 13.62 0.83 1.45
N THR A 173 13.45 1.87 2.26
CA THR A 173 14.56 2.73 2.70
C THR A 173 15.59 1.94 3.49
N PHE A 174 15.16 1.08 4.42
CA PHE A 174 16.06 0.28 5.24
C PHE A 174 17.00 -0.59 4.40
N PHE A 175 16.47 -1.25 3.36
CA PHE A 175 17.26 -2.15 2.50
C PHE A 175 17.99 -1.44 1.35
N LYS A 176 17.57 -0.23 0.96
CA LYS A 176 18.12 0.47 -0.22
C LYS A 176 18.98 1.69 0.10
N LYS A 177 18.97 2.23 1.32
CA LYS A 177 19.66 3.47 1.66
C LYS A 177 21.16 3.47 1.34
N ASP A 178 21.84 2.35 1.52
CA ASP A 178 23.30 2.26 1.29
C ASP A 178 23.64 2.28 -0.21
N GLN A 179 22.71 1.88 -1.06
CA GLN A 179 22.81 1.92 -2.51
C GLN A 179 22.39 3.28 -3.08
N TYR A 180 21.58 4.03 -2.35
CA TYR A 180 21.11 5.34 -2.77
C TYR A 180 22.13 6.43 -2.47
N LYS A 181 22.53 7.16 -3.52
CA LYS A 181 23.51 8.27 -3.43
C LYS A 181 22.91 9.61 -3.86
N GLY A 182 21.58 9.68 -3.95
CA GLY A 182 20.88 10.91 -4.31
C GLY A 182 20.92 11.97 -3.20
N LEU A 183 20.55 13.20 -3.57
CA LEU A 183 20.50 14.34 -2.64
C LEU A 183 19.19 14.43 -1.87
N LEU A 184 18.10 13.87 -2.42
CA LEU A 184 16.79 13.86 -1.78
C LEU A 184 16.72 12.81 -0.66
N PRO A 185 15.83 12.97 0.32
CA PRO A 185 15.54 11.90 1.25
C PRO A 185 15.09 10.62 0.49
N PRO A 186 15.51 9.43 0.93
CA PRO A 186 15.21 8.18 0.22
C PRO A 186 13.74 7.74 0.32
N TYR A 187 13.00 8.31 1.24
CA TYR A 187 11.55 8.12 1.39
C TYR A 187 10.85 9.48 1.45
N VAL A 188 10.02 9.75 0.46
CA VAL A 188 9.27 11.01 0.35
C VAL A 188 7.77 10.71 0.36
N VAL A 189 7.04 11.49 1.15
CA VAL A 189 5.57 11.50 1.15
C VAL A 189 5.10 12.87 0.67
N MET A 190 4.25 12.90 -0.35
CA MET A 190 3.68 14.14 -0.86
C MET A 190 2.67 14.70 0.14
N LEU A 191 2.63 16.02 0.28
CA LEU A 191 1.86 16.75 1.29
C LEU A 191 2.25 16.32 2.72
N GLU A 192 1.42 15.53 3.38
CA GLU A 192 1.59 15.15 4.78
C GLU A 192 1.69 13.64 4.97
N ALA A 193 2.53 13.22 5.90
CA ALA A 193 2.61 11.83 6.30
C ALA A 193 1.35 11.40 7.07
N ALA A 194 0.89 10.20 6.82
CA ALA A 194 -0.33 9.64 7.40
C ALA A 194 -0.08 8.93 8.75
N GLY A 195 0.79 9.48 9.63
CA GLY A 195 1.13 8.89 10.91
C GLY A 195 1.65 7.46 10.76
N ARG A 196 1.25 6.55 11.66
CA ARG A 196 1.72 5.15 11.69
C ARG A 196 1.51 4.36 10.40
N PHE A 197 0.76 4.88 9.44
CA PHE A 197 0.51 4.22 8.15
C PHE A 197 1.56 4.53 7.10
N SER A 198 2.43 5.50 7.33
CA SER A 198 3.50 5.88 6.40
C SER A 198 4.85 6.10 7.09
N GLU A 199 4.95 5.81 8.40
CA GLU A 199 6.13 6.15 9.20
C GLU A 199 7.11 4.97 9.34
N GLU A 200 8.22 5.26 9.98
CA GLU A 200 9.36 4.37 10.19
C GLU A 200 9.10 3.20 11.13
N GLY A 201 8.00 3.27 11.93
CA GLY A 201 7.73 2.28 12.96
C GLY A 201 8.91 2.13 13.94
N PHE A 202 9.21 0.90 14.33
CA PHE A 202 10.30 0.62 15.27
C PHE A 202 11.72 0.71 14.69
N LEU A 203 11.88 0.97 13.38
CA LEU A 203 13.22 1.14 12.77
C LEU A 203 13.90 2.45 13.19
N GLY A 204 13.12 3.42 13.66
CA GLY A 204 13.63 4.68 14.18
C GLY A 204 13.77 5.81 13.14
N PRO A 205 14.10 7.04 13.61
CA PRO A 205 13.95 8.29 12.83
C PRO A 205 14.75 8.35 11.52
N ALA A 206 15.81 7.55 11.38
CA ALA A 206 16.61 7.48 10.16
C ALA A 206 15.82 6.97 8.93
N TYR A 207 14.67 6.35 9.15
CA TYR A 207 13.80 5.77 8.12
C TYR A 207 12.46 6.49 8.01
N LYS A 208 12.31 7.61 8.74
CA LYS A 208 11.12 8.46 8.69
C LYS A 208 10.97 9.09 7.30
N PRO A 209 9.75 9.14 6.75
CA PRO A 209 9.50 9.82 5.49
C PRO A 209 9.74 11.33 5.62
N PHE A 210 10.22 11.91 4.54
CA PHE A 210 10.23 13.36 4.35
C PHE A 210 8.88 13.77 3.74
N ALA A 211 8.09 14.56 4.46
CA ALA A 211 6.85 15.13 3.95
C ALA A 211 7.13 16.46 3.23
N THR A 212 6.60 16.63 2.01
CA THR A 212 6.84 17.85 1.23
C THR A 212 6.08 19.07 1.78
N GLY A 213 4.90 18.87 2.34
CA GLY A 213 4.07 19.89 2.97
C GLY A 213 3.21 20.70 2.00
N GLY A 214 3.79 21.34 1.00
CA GLY A 214 3.06 22.26 0.12
C GLY A 214 2.36 21.57 -1.06
N ASP A 215 1.36 22.26 -1.63
CA ASP A 215 0.66 21.83 -2.83
C ASP A 215 1.51 22.09 -4.09
N PRO A 216 1.89 21.06 -4.86
CA PRO A 216 2.67 21.24 -6.10
C PRO A 216 1.89 21.96 -7.22
N ASN A 217 0.56 22.05 -7.12
CA ASN A 217 -0.26 22.82 -8.05
C ASN A 217 -0.33 24.33 -7.70
N ALA A 218 0.14 24.73 -6.52
CA ALA A 218 0.19 26.13 -6.16
C ALA A 218 1.09 26.92 -7.14
N PRO A 219 0.85 28.23 -7.34
CA PRO A 219 1.67 29.07 -8.21
C PRO A 219 3.17 28.99 -7.91
N ARG A 220 3.53 28.72 -6.68
CA ARG A 220 4.87 28.38 -6.24
C ARG A 220 4.80 27.17 -5.31
N PHE A 221 5.36 26.08 -5.74
CA PHE A 221 5.46 24.88 -4.90
C PHE A 221 6.45 25.13 -3.75
N GLU A 222 5.96 25.24 -2.55
CA GLU A 222 6.77 25.33 -1.35
C GLU A 222 6.97 23.95 -0.75
N VAL A 223 8.22 23.61 -0.48
CA VAL A 223 8.57 22.34 0.15
C VAL A 223 9.16 22.65 1.52
N GLN A 224 8.51 22.10 2.56
CA GLN A 224 8.84 22.42 3.94
C GLN A 224 10.34 22.25 4.23
N GLY A 225 10.97 23.31 4.69
CA GLY A 225 12.40 23.32 5.01
C GLY A 225 13.34 23.43 3.80
N ILE A 226 12.88 23.25 2.56
CA ILE A 226 13.71 23.25 1.34
C ILE A 226 13.43 24.49 0.49
N VAL A 227 12.16 24.71 0.13
CA VAL A 227 11.72 25.86 -0.67
C VAL A 227 10.81 26.73 0.19
N ASN A 228 11.25 27.94 0.56
CA ASN A 228 10.50 28.83 1.43
C ASN A 228 10.41 30.23 0.82
N ARG A 229 9.22 30.86 0.83
CA ARG A 229 8.97 32.21 0.31
C ARG A 229 9.75 33.32 1.00
N GLY A 230 9.98 33.19 2.31
CA GLY A 230 10.56 34.24 3.14
C GLY A 230 12.08 34.25 3.24
N ILE A 231 12.77 33.30 2.59
CA ILE A 231 14.22 33.13 2.77
C ILE A 231 14.87 32.91 1.41
N ASP A 232 15.60 33.92 0.93
CA ASP A 232 16.42 33.78 -0.28
C ASP A 232 17.73 33.00 -0.03
N ASP A 233 18.45 32.68 -1.09
CA ASP A 233 19.70 31.94 -1.03
C ASP A 233 20.80 32.67 -0.26
N GLY A 234 20.85 34.00 -0.31
CA GLY A 234 21.77 34.83 0.45
C GLY A 234 21.56 34.66 1.94
N ARG A 235 20.30 34.77 2.37
CA ARG A 235 19.92 34.57 3.76
C ARG A 235 20.13 33.13 4.25
N GLN A 236 19.92 32.13 3.39
CA GLN A 236 20.21 30.73 3.73
C GLN A 236 21.72 30.49 3.89
N LYS A 237 22.56 31.05 3.00
CA LYS A 237 24.02 31.00 3.11
C LYS A 237 24.51 31.68 4.40
N ALA A 238 24.01 32.89 4.71
CA ALA A 238 24.37 33.58 5.93
C ALA A 238 23.96 32.80 7.20
N ARG A 239 22.80 32.14 7.19
CA ARG A 239 22.38 31.24 8.29
C ARG A 239 23.32 30.05 8.43
N ARG A 240 23.72 29.42 7.32
CA ARG A 240 24.68 28.32 7.34
C ARG A 240 26.01 28.78 7.95
N GLU A 241 26.56 29.90 7.48
CA GLU A 241 27.83 30.46 8.00
C GLU A 241 27.73 30.79 9.49
N LEU A 242 26.59 31.31 9.96
CA LEU A 242 26.37 31.57 11.38
C LEU A 242 26.37 30.25 12.19
N VAL A 243 25.65 29.24 11.73
CA VAL A 243 25.63 27.91 12.38
C VAL A 243 27.03 27.30 12.39
N ASP A 244 27.79 27.39 11.29
CA ASP A 244 29.16 26.89 11.20
C ASP A 244 30.07 27.59 12.23
N LYS A 245 29.92 28.91 12.42
CA LYS A 245 30.68 29.68 13.43
C LYS A 245 30.31 29.31 14.87
N VAL A 246 29.01 29.06 15.14
CA VAL A 246 28.55 28.66 16.48
C VAL A 246 28.92 27.21 16.79
N ASN A 247 29.00 26.34 15.79
CA ASN A 247 29.27 24.92 15.94
C ASN A 247 30.78 24.57 16.12
N LEU A 248 31.61 25.57 16.41
CA LEU A 248 33.03 25.35 16.72
C LEU A 248 33.25 24.34 17.85
N PHE A 249 32.33 24.21 18.80
CA PHE A 249 32.32 23.18 19.83
C PHE A 249 32.06 21.77 19.28
N GLY A 250 31.31 21.66 18.15
CA GLY A 250 31.03 20.36 17.50
C GLY A 250 32.26 19.74 16.84
N TYR A 251 33.22 20.56 16.42
CA TYR A 251 34.46 20.06 15.81
C TYR A 251 35.38 19.34 16.82
N GLY A 252 35.27 19.67 18.10
CA GLY A 252 35.99 18.96 19.19
C GLY A 252 35.37 17.60 19.54
N LEU A 253 34.20 17.27 18.98
CA LEU A 253 33.46 16.04 19.23
C LEU A 253 33.28 15.21 17.95
N ALA A 254 34.10 15.44 16.94
CA ALA A 254 34.02 14.77 15.62
C ALA A 254 34.17 13.23 15.72
N ASP A 255 34.84 12.73 16.77
CA ASP A 255 35.03 11.31 17.03
C ASP A 255 33.83 10.65 17.72
N VAL A 256 32.78 11.43 18.08
CA VAL A 256 31.54 10.90 18.64
C VAL A 256 30.60 10.52 17.47
N PRO A 257 30.21 9.24 17.30
CA PRO A 257 29.44 8.78 16.15
C PRO A 257 28.15 9.54 15.93
N GLU A 258 27.45 9.92 17.01
CA GLU A 258 26.18 10.67 16.95
C GLU A 258 26.41 12.10 16.41
N MET A 259 27.51 12.73 16.79
CA MET A 259 27.88 14.08 16.30
C MET A 259 28.30 14.04 14.82
N ALA A 260 29.06 13.03 14.42
CA ALA A 260 29.41 12.82 13.01
C ALA A 260 28.16 12.57 12.14
N ALA A 261 27.23 11.80 12.65
CA ALA A 261 25.93 11.55 11.96
C ALA A 261 25.09 12.84 11.86
N ALA A 262 25.01 13.64 12.92
CA ALA A 262 24.31 14.93 12.93
C ALA A 262 24.94 15.93 11.93
N GLU A 263 26.26 16.01 11.87
CA GLU A 263 26.97 16.86 10.92
C GLU A 263 26.73 16.42 9.47
N THR A 264 26.79 15.11 9.21
CA THR A 264 26.45 14.55 7.89
C THR A 264 25.02 14.90 7.48
N ALA A 265 24.03 14.75 8.40
CA ALA A 265 22.65 15.12 8.16
C ALA A 265 22.49 16.60 7.86
N ARG A 266 23.23 17.48 8.59
CA ARG A 266 23.24 18.92 8.38
C ARG A 266 23.80 19.29 6.99
N GLN A 267 24.91 18.67 6.59
CA GLN A 267 25.52 18.91 5.27
C GLN A 267 24.59 18.46 4.14
N ASN A 268 23.94 17.30 4.30
CA ASN A 268 22.94 16.80 3.33
C ASN A 268 21.76 17.76 3.23
N ALA A 269 21.24 18.28 4.35
CA ALA A 269 20.15 19.26 4.35
C ALA A 269 20.53 20.55 3.61
N TYR A 270 21.73 21.10 3.84
CA TYR A 270 22.18 22.28 3.09
C TYR A 270 22.49 21.97 1.63
N GLY A 271 22.98 20.76 1.31
CA GLY A 271 23.13 20.29 -0.06
C GLY A 271 21.80 20.26 -0.80
N LEU A 272 20.71 19.91 -0.09
CA LEU A 272 19.36 19.92 -0.63
C LEU A 272 18.82 21.36 -0.77
N ILE A 273 18.94 22.19 0.27
CA ILE A 273 18.39 23.56 0.31
C ILE A 273 19.09 24.50 -0.69
N LEU A 274 20.42 24.47 -0.76
CA LEU A 274 21.23 25.38 -1.57
C LEU A 274 21.76 24.76 -2.86
N GLY A 275 21.62 23.43 -3.01
CA GLY A 275 22.14 22.66 -4.12
C GLY A 275 21.10 22.31 -5.18
N LYS A 276 21.50 21.41 -6.08
CA LYS A 276 20.66 20.94 -7.19
C LYS A 276 19.45 20.12 -6.75
N GLY A 277 19.43 19.59 -5.51
CA GLY A 277 18.33 18.77 -5.01
C GLY A 277 16.98 19.48 -5.01
N ARG A 278 16.94 20.77 -4.71
CA ARG A 278 15.70 21.58 -4.73
C ARG A 278 15.11 21.75 -6.14
N GLU A 279 15.93 21.63 -7.20
CA GLU A 279 15.46 21.77 -8.58
C GLU A 279 14.45 20.68 -8.96
N VAL A 280 14.47 19.54 -8.26
CA VAL A 280 13.50 18.47 -8.46
C VAL A 280 12.07 18.96 -8.17
N PHE A 281 11.93 19.91 -7.24
CA PHE A 281 10.64 20.50 -6.86
C PHE A 281 10.26 21.73 -7.72
N ASN A 282 11.13 22.16 -8.62
CA ASN A 282 10.83 23.26 -9.55
C ASN A 282 10.01 22.74 -10.75
N LEU A 283 8.70 22.61 -10.58
CA LEU A 283 7.80 22.13 -11.64
C LEU A 283 7.61 23.15 -12.77
N GLU A 284 7.96 24.43 -12.54
CA GLU A 284 7.91 25.46 -13.58
C GLU A 284 8.96 25.25 -14.68
N SER A 285 10.01 24.45 -14.39
CA SER A 285 10.99 24.04 -15.39
C SER A 285 10.47 23.02 -16.40
N GLU A 286 9.33 22.41 -16.16
CA GLU A 286 8.69 21.48 -17.09
C GLU A 286 7.86 22.22 -18.15
N PRO A 287 7.78 21.68 -19.38
CA PRO A 287 6.92 22.27 -20.41
C PRO A 287 5.48 22.42 -19.94
N THR A 288 4.85 23.55 -20.31
CA THR A 288 3.46 23.83 -19.95
C THR A 288 2.52 22.75 -20.41
N GLU A 289 2.71 22.24 -21.63
CA GLU A 289 1.90 21.18 -22.22
C GLU A 289 2.01 19.86 -21.45
N LEU A 290 3.18 19.55 -20.90
CA LEU A 290 3.37 18.37 -20.08
C LEU A 290 2.64 18.53 -18.73
N ARG A 291 2.78 19.69 -18.09
CA ARG A 291 2.07 20.01 -16.85
C ARG A 291 0.55 19.95 -17.06
N ASP A 292 0.04 20.42 -18.21
CA ASP A 292 -1.38 20.36 -18.55
C ASP A 292 -1.85 18.92 -18.78
N ARG A 293 -1.02 18.09 -19.42
CA ARG A 293 -1.30 16.65 -19.60
C ARG A 293 -1.45 15.91 -18.26
N TYR A 294 -0.60 16.20 -17.27
CA TYR A 294 -0.74 15.65 -15.91
C TYR A 294 -1.99 16.14 -15.19
N GLY A 295 -2.53 17.29 -15.58
CA GLY A 295 -3.64 17.99 -14.94
C GLY A 295 -3.18 19.08 -14.00
N ARG A 296 -3.78 20.30 -14.14
CA ARG A 296 -3.54 21.44 -13.26
C ARG A 296 -4.36 21.33 -11.97
N ASN A 297 -4.15 20.24 -11.25
CA ASN A 297 -4.71 19.96 -9.95
C ASN A 297 -3.63 19.35 -9.05
N THR A 298 -3.86 19.29 -7.75
CA THR A 298 -2.90 18.79 -6.76
C THR A 298 -2.37 17.41 -7.14
N PHE A 299 -3.25 16.43 -7.39
CA PHE A 299 -2.85 15.05 -7.70
C PHE A 299 -2.03 14.94 -9.00
N GLY A 300 -2.44 15.62 -10.07
CA GLY A 300 -1.70 15.62 -11.33
C GLY A 300 -0.28 16.18 -11.18
N GLN A 301 -0.13 17.26 -10.43
CA GLN A 301 1.18 17.86 -10.19
C GLN A 301 2.02 17.07 -9.17
N GLU A 302 1.39 16.32 -8.24
CA GLU A 302 2.08 15.31 -7.41
C GLU A 302 2.64 14.17 -8.25
N CYS A 303 1.87 13.66 -9.23
CA CYS A 303 2.36 12.65 -10.18
C CYS A 303 3.59 13.16 -10.97
N LEU A 304 3.56 14.41 -11.43
CA LEU A 304 4.69 15.03 -12.10
C LEU A 304 5.91 15.15 -11.17
N ALA A 305 5.71 15.62 -9.94
CA ALA A 305 6.77 15.71 -8.94
C ALA A 305 7.37 14.32 -8.62
N ALA A 306 6.54 13.30 -8.48
CA ALA A 306 6.98 11.92 -8.25
C ALA A 306 7.83 11.40 -9.41
N ARG A 307 7.47 11.66 -10.67
CA ARG A 307 8.30 11.31 -11.83
C ARG A 307 9.67 11.97 -11.74
N ARG A 308 9.75 13.27 -11.40
CA ARG A 308 11.02 13.98 -11.22
C ARG A 308 11.88 13.41 -10.10
N MET A 309 11.23 12.97 -9.01
CA MET A 309 11.93 12.29 -7.91
C MET A 309 12.48 10.93 -8.34
N VAL A 310 11.76 10.19 -9.19
CA VAL A 310 12.25 8.94 -9.79
C VAL A 310 13.48 9.22 -10.66
N GLU A 311 13.48 10.27 -11.48
CA GLU A 311 14.66 10.70 -12.25
C GLU A 311 15.85 11.05 -11.35
N ALA A 312 15.58 11.61 -10.17
CA ALA A 312 16.59 11.86 -9.14
C ALA A 312 16.98 10.60 -8.34
N GLY A 313 16.37 9.45 -8.65
CA GLY A 313 16.70 8.15 -8.06
C GLY A 313 16.07 7.88 -6.69
N VAL A 314 15.07 8.63 -6.25
CA VAL A 314 14.41 8.42 -4.94
C VAL A 314 13.83 7.01 -4.87
N PRO A 315 14.19 6.21 -3.85
CA PRO A 315 13.75 4.81 -3.74
C PRO A 315 12.24 4.64 -3.49
N TYR A 316 11.61 5.51 -2.69
CA TYR A 316 10.20 5.36 -2.37
C TYR A 316 9.47 6.71 -2.28
N ILE A 317 8.37 6.82 -3.00
CA ILE A 317 7.55 8.03 -3.06
C ILE A 317 6.10 7.63 -2.82
N THR A 318 5.44 8.26 -1.85
CA THR A 318 4.01 8.10 -1.60
C THR A 318 3.26 9.35 -2.03
N ILE A 319 2.25 9.17 -2.86
CA ILE A 319 1.23 10.16 -3.19
C ILE A 319 -0.02 9.77 -2.40
N SER A 320 -0.40 10.57 -1.41
CA SER A 320 -1.66 10.43 -0.69
C SER A 320 -2.70 11.23 -1.45
N PHE A 321 -3.57 10.56 -2.22
CA PHE A 321 -4.55 11.25 -3.06
C PHE A 321 -5.40 12.20 -2.22
N PRO A 322 -5.42 13.51 -2.50
CA PRO A 322 -6.18 14.46 -1.72
C PRO A 322 -7.68 14.29 -1.97
N GLY A 323 -8.45 14.27 -0.88
CA GLY A 323 -9.90 14.13 -0.93
C GLY A 323 -10.39 12.71 -0.64
N GLY A 324 -11.66 12.63 -0.28
CA GLY A 324 -12.23 11.42 0.29
C GLY A 324 -12.74 10.45 -0.76
N TRP A 325 -12.18 9.25 -0.77
CA TRP A 325 -12.80 8.09 -1.41
C TRP A 325 -13.80 7.40 -0.48
N ASP A 326 -13.96 7.92 0.76
CA ASP A 326 -14.91 7.43 1.76
C ASP A 326 -16.33 7.93 1.49
N THR A 327 -16.96 7.36 0.47
CA THR A 327 -18.18 7.84 -0.16
C THR A 327 -19.44 7.23 0.43
N HIS A 328 -19.64 7.34 1.75
CA HIS A 328 -20.87 6.87 2.41
C HIS A 328 -22.14 7.60 1.94
N SER A 329 -21.98 8.78 1.33
CA SER A 329 -23.05 9.56 0.72
C SER A 329 -22.48 10.33 -0.48
N ASN A 330 -23.35 10.83 -1.36
CA ASN A 330 -22.93 11.60 -2.56
C ASN A 330 -21.88 10.88 -3.44
N HIS A 331 -21.89 9.56 -3.44
CA HIS A 331 -20.89 8.72 -4.07
C HIS A 331 -20.66 9.08 -5.53
N PHE A 332 -21.72 9.17 -6.32
CA PHE A 332 -21.61 9.36 -7.76
C PHE A 332 -20.99 10.72 -8.14
N ALA A 333 -21.36 11.79 -7.44
CA ALA A 333 -20.78 13.11 -7.67
C ALA A 333 -19.30 13.15 -7.25
N THR A 334 -18.97 12.57 -6.12
CA THR A 334 -17.58 12.47 -5.63
C THR A 334 -16.72 11.66 -6.58
N MET A 335 -17.18 10.48 -7.02
CA MET A 335 -16.45 9.62 -7.95
C MET A 335 -16.16 10.29 -9.29
N ARG A 336 -17.12 11.07 -9.85
CA ARG A 336 -16.85 11.83 -11.09
C ARG A 336 -15.67 12.77 -10.95
N ASN A 337 -15.61 13.51 -9.83
CA ASN A 337 -14.53 14.48 -9.59
C ASN A 337 -13.19 13.80 -9.32
N GLN A 338 -13.19 12.79 -8.44
CA GLN A 338 -11.97 12.08 -8.05
C GLN A 338 -11.39 11.26 -9.20
N CYS A 339 -12.24 10.52 -9.93
CA CYS A 339 -11.80 9.73 -11.07
C CYS A 339 -11.26 10.60 -12.22
N ALA A 340 -11.79 11.81 -12.44
CA ALA A 340 -11.26 12.71 -13.47
C ALA A 340 -9.79 13.05 -13.21
N SER A 341 -9.45 13.40 -11.98
CA SER A 341 -8.06 13.71 -11.58
C SER A 341 -7.18 12.46 -11.59
N LEU A 342 -7.68 11.34 -11.04
CA LEU A 342 -6.97 10.06 -11.00
C LEU A 342 -6.64 9.56 -12.41
N ASP A 343 -7.61 9.51 -13.28
CA ASP A 343 -7.48 9.03 -14.66
C ASP A 343 -6.46 9.84 -15.45
N GLN A 344 -6.55 11.18 -15.35
CA GLN A 344 -5.63 12.06 -16.04
C GLN A 344 -4.20 11.95 -15.51
N GLY A 345 -4.02 12.08 -14.20
CA GLY A 345 -2.71 12.11 -13.56
C GLY A 345 -1.99 10.77 -13.66
N LEU A 346 -2.66 9.68 -13.28
CA LEU A 346 -2.05 8.33 -13.27
C LEU A 346 -1.76 7.82 -14.68
N ALA A 347 -2.68 8.02 -15.64
CA ALA A 347 -2.43 7.61 -17.03
C ALA A 347 -1.25 8.38 -17.64
N THR A 348 -1.13 9.69 -17.36
CA THR A 348 0.00 10.49 -17.85
C THR A 348 1.30 10.04 -17.17
N LEU A 349 1.28 9.73 -15.87
CA LEU A 349 2.45 9.22 -15.15
C LEU A 349 2.98 7.92 -15.79
N LEU A 350 2.09 6.95 -16.04
CA LEU A 350 2.47 5.67 -16.64
C LEU A 350 3.05 5.86 -18.06
N GLY A 351 2.45 6.73 -18.85
CA GLY A 351 2.94 7.08 -20.19
C GLY A 351 4.31 7.78 -20.13
N ASP A 352 4.47 8.81 -19.31
CA ASP A 352 5.71 9.59 -19.18
C ASP A 352 6.88 8.74 -18.63
N LEU A 353 6.61 7.86 -17.64
CA LEU A 353 7.60 6.90 -17.17
C LEU A 353 8.01 5.92 -18.27
N LYS A 354 7.08 5.45 -19.10
CA LYS A 354 7.36 4.55 -20.21
C LYS A 354 8.17 5.25 -21.30
N ASP A 355 7.77 6.44 -21.71
CA ASP A 355 8.42 7.24 -22.76
C ASP A 355 9.87 7.58 -22.39
N ARG A 356 10.16 7.72 -21.11
CA ARG A 356 11.52 7.99 -20.56
C ARG A 356 12.33 6.73 -20.26
N GLY A 357 11.79 5.53 -20.47
CA GLY A 357 12.45 4.26 -20.13
C GLY A 357 12.61 4.04 -18.63
N LEU A 358 11.81 4.71 -17.80
CA LEU A 358 11.86 4.61 -16.34
C LEU A 358 10.90 3.54 -15.79
N LEU A 359 9.85 3.19 -16.53
CA LEU A 359 8.80 2.29 -16.04
C LEU A 359 9.34 0.89 -15.70
N GLU A 360 10.30 0.39 -16.49
CA GLU A 360 10.89 -0.93 -16.27
C GLU A 360 11.56 -1.07 -14.89
N SER A 361 12.11 0.03 -14.35
CA SER A 361 12.78 0.05 -13.04
C SER A 361 12.01 0.79 -11.95
N THR A 362 10.80 1.26 -12.26
CA THR A 362 9.91 1.96 -11.32
C THR A 362 8.64 1.16 -11.13
N LEU A 363 8.42 0.65 -9.93
CA LEU A 363 7.17 0.02 -9.55
C LEU A 363 6.16 1.10 -9.19
N VAL A 364 5.00 1.07 -9.84
CA VAL A 364 3.85 1.92 -9.49
C VAL A 364 2.75 1.02 -8.96
N TRP A 365 2.20 1.33 -7.80
CA TRP A 365 1.02 0.66 -7.28
C TRP A 365 -0.01 1.66 -6.77
N CYS A 366 -1.27 1.40 -7.08
CA CYS A 366 -2.38 2.28 -6.73
C CYS A 366 -3.47 1.45 -6.04
N THR A 367 -3.78 1.82 -4.80
CA THR A 367 -4.74 1.12 -3.93
C THR A 367 -5.30 2.07 -2.88
N GLY A 368 -6.45 1.70 -2.31
CA GLY A 368 -6.88 2.18 -0.98
C GLY A 368 -6.67 1.10 0.06
N GLU A 369 -7.18 1.34 1.25
CA GLU A 369 -7.16 0.37 2.35
C GLU A 369 -8.14 -0.79 2.13
N PHE A 370 -9.25 -0.57 1.39
CA PHE A 370 -10.27 -1.55 1.00
C PHE A 370 -11.05 -1.03 -0.22
N GLY A 371 -12.10 -1.73 -0.63
CA GLY A 371 -13.09 -1.30 -1.63
C GLY A 371 -14.32 -0.67 -1.02
N ARG A 372 -15.37 -0.54 -1.85
CA ARG A 372 -16.70 -0.05 -1.44
C ARG A 372 -17.75 -1.11 -1.73
N THR A 373 -18.82 -1.14 -0.89
CA THR A 373 -19.91 -2.12 -1.08
C THR A 373 -20.45 -2.06 -2.51
N PRO A 374 -20.56 -3.20 -3.20
CA PRO A 374 -21.09 -3.26 -4.54
C PRO A 374 -22.54 -2.76 -4.62
N LYS A 375 -23.35 -3.11 -3.63
CA LYS A 375 -24.74 -2.62 -3.54
C LYS A 375 -24.75 -1.18 -3.03
N VAL A 376 -25.49 -0.32 -3.72
CA VAL A 376 -25.69 1.10 -3.39
C VAL A 376 -26.73 1.22 -2.28
N SER A 377 -26.46 2.04 -1.28
CA SER A 377 -27.42 2.39 -0.23
C SER A 377 -28.18 3.65 -0.64
N TRP A 378 -29.42 3.47 -1.11
CA TRP A 378 -30.29 4.55 -1.59
C TRP A 378 -31.09 5.25 -0.48
N GLU A 379 -31.32 4.56 0.62
CA GLU A 379 -32.07 5.06 1.77
C GLU A 379 -31.33 6.21 2.50
N PRO A 380 -32.10 7.17 3.10
CA PRO A 380 -31.47 8.18 3.96
C PRO A 380 -30.79 7.53 5.18
N PRO A 381 -29.62 8.06 5.65
CA PRO A 381 -28.98 9.32 5.21
C PRO A 381 -28.03 9.15 4.04
N TRP A 382 -27.90 7.94 3.48
CA TRP A 382 -26.84 7.57 2.54
C TRP A 382 -27.06 8.12 1.12
N ASN A 383 -28.31 8.14 0.66
CA ASN A 383 -28.73 8.78 -0.60
C ASN A 383 -27.79 8.48 -1.79
N GLY A 384 -27.57 7.22 -2.05
CA GLY A 384 -26.68 6.77 -3.12
C GLY A 384 -25.22 6.66 -2.67
N GLY A 385 -24.96 6.24 -1.43
CA GLY A 385 -23.64 5.96 -0.89
C GLY A 385 -23.22 4.50 -1.04
N ARG A 386 -21.95 4.25 -0.82
CA ARG A 386 -21.33 2.92 -0.69
C ARG A 386 -20.51 2.86 0.60
N HIS A 387 -20.59 1.73 1.31
CA HIS A 387 -19.88 1.53 2.59
C HIS A 387 -18.53 0.83 2.40
N HIS A 388 -17.81 0.60 3.49
CA HIS A 388 -16.53 -0.09 3.50
C HIS A 388 -16.69 -1.55 3.06
N HIS A 389 -15.74 -2.05 2.26
CA HIS A 389 -15.77 -3.42 1.75
C HIS A 389 -14.38 -4.01 1.61
N GLY A 390 -13.97 -4.78 2.63
CA GLY A 390 -12.68 -5.47 2.67
C GLY A 390 -12.71 -6.90 2.10
N ASP A 391 -13.90 -7.42 1.75
CA ASP A 391 -14.06 -8.79 1.26
C ASP A 391 -13.53 -8.96 -0.17
N VAL A 392 -13.59 -7.91 -0.99
CA VAL A 392 -12.92 -7.85 -2.28
C VAL A 392 -12.72 -6.40 -2.73
N PHE A 393 -11.57 -6.11 -3.33
CA PHE A 393 -11.27 -4.83 -3.97
C PHE A 393 -10.17 -4.99 -5.02
N THR A 394 -9.89 -3.93 -5.77
CA THR A 394 -8.93 -3.98 -6.87
C THR A 394 -7.72 -3.12 -6.59
N VAL A 395 -6.54 -3.65 -6.92
CA VAL A 395 -5.25 -2.94 -6.89
C VAL A 395 -4.68 -2.88 -8.31
N LEU A 396 -4.14 -1.72 -8.69
CA LEU A 396 -3.37 -1.56 -9.91
C LEU A 396 -1.87 -1.64 -9.59
N VAL A 397 -1.13 -2.42 -10.38
CA VAL A 397 0.34 -2.50 -10.33
C VAL A 397 0.94 -2.32 -11.71
N ALA A 398 2.09 -1.63 -11.81
CA ALA A 398 2.77 -1.38 -13.08
C ALA A 398 4.28 -1.30 -12.91
N GLY A 399 5.02 -1.66 -13.93
CA GLY A 399 6.46 -1.48 -14.00
C GLY A 399 7.26 -2.19 -12.89
N GLY A 400 8.54 -1.84 -12.75
CA GLY A 400 9.42 -2.38 -11.71
C GLY A 400 9.60 -3.89 -11.75
N GLY A 401 9.28 -4.54 -12.87
CA GLY A 401 9.28 -6.00 -13.03
C GLY A 401 7.89 -6.62 -13.14
N PHE A 402 6.82 -5.91 -12.78
CA PHE A 402 5.46 -6.36 -13.10
C PHE A 402 5.15 -6.20 -14.59
N VAL A 403 4.56 -7.23 -15.17
CA VAL A 403 4.09 -7.25 -16.56
C VAL A 403 2.75 -6.54 -16.65
N GLY A 404 2.58 -5.67 -17.65
CA GLY A 404 1.29 -5.00 -17.92
C GLY A 404 0.33 -5.83 -18.76
N GLY A 405 -0.92 -5.38 -18.87
CA GLY A 405 -1.94 -5.99 -19.71
C GLY A 405 -2.57 -7.26 -19.16
N ARG A 406 -2.51 -7.49 -17.85
CA ARG A 406 -3.04 -8.69 -17.19
C ARG A 406 -4.05 -8.38 -16.10
N VAL A 407 -4.88 -9.38 -15.81
CA VAL A 407 -5.78 -9.39 -14.64
C VAL A 407 -5.47 -10.61 -13.82
N VAL A 408 -5.28 -10.44 -12.51
CA VAL A 408 -5.09 -11.51 -11.54
C VAL A 408 -6.35 -11.64 -10.71
N GLY A 409 -6.85 -12.86 -10.62
CA GLY A 409 -8.04 -13.21 -9.88
C GLY A 409 -9.32 -12.57 -10.41
N SER A 410 -10.41 -12.89 -9.77
CA SER A 410 -11.72 -12.32 -10.11
C SER A 410 -12.59 -12.18 -8.86
N SER A 411 -13.45 -11.18 -8.85
CA SER A 411 -14.60 -11.11 -7.96
C SER A 411 -15.80 -11.85 -8.57
N ASP A 412 -16.84 -12.10 -7.78
CA ASP A 412 -18.08 -12.70 -8.25
C ASP A 412 -18.86 -11.78 -9.20
N GLU A 413 -20.01 -12.24 -9.68
CA GLU A 413 -20.81 -11.53 -10.68
C GLU A 413 -21.28 -10.14 -10.22
N LYS A 414 -21.33 -9.90 -8.90
CA LYS A 414 -21.74 -8.64 -8.29
C LYS A 414 -20.58 -7.82 -7.73
N GLY A 415 -19.39 -8.42 -7.63
CA GLY A 415 -18.23 -7.81 -6.98
C GLY A 415 -18.31 -7.85 -5.44
N GLU A 416 -19.07 -8.78 -4.86
CA GLU A 416 -19.28 -8.88 -3.42
C GLU A 416 -18.18 -9.70 -2.73
N LYS A 417 -17.62 -10.70 -3.42
CA LYS A 417 -16.61 -11.63 -2.85
C LYS A 417 -15.58 -12.02 -3.90
N VAL A 418 -14.45 -12.49 -3.41
CA VAL A 418 -13.47 -13.15 -4.29
C VAL A 418 -14.06 -14.43 -4.83
N LYS A 419 -14.00 -14.63 -6.16
CA LYS A 419 -14.38 -15.82 -6.88
C LYS A 419 -13.19 -16.75 -7.15
N GLU A 420 -12.09 -16.17 -7.64
CA GLU A 420 -10.89 -16.92 -8.02
C GLU A 420 -9.62 -16.22 -7.56
N ARG A 421 -8.61 -17.00 -7.21
CA ARG A 421 -7.25 -16.54 -6.89
C ARG A 421 -7.27 -15.36 -5.87
N PRO A 422 -7.64 -15.60 -4.60
CA PRO A 422 -7.53 -14.54 -3.60
C PRO A 422 -6.10 -14.00 -3.52
N VAL A 423 -5.95 -12.69 -3.34
CA VAL A 423 -4.67 -12.04 -3.10
C VAL A 423 -4.77 -11.25 -1.79
N TYR A 424 -3.85 -11.53 -0.90
CA TYR A 424 -3.78 -10.87 0.40
C TYR A 424 -2.68 -9.80 0.41
N PRO A 425 -2.70 -8.84 1.35
CA PRO A 425 -1.65 -7.82 1.47
C PRO A 425 -0.23 -8.39 1.49
N ALA A 426 -0.02 -9.50 2.19
CA ALA A 426 1.28 -10.17 2.25
C ALA A 426 1.75 -10.72 0.88
N ASP A 427 0.83 -11.21 0.04
CA ASP A 427 1.15 -11.68 -1.32
C ASP A 427 1.61 -10.53 -2.22
N LEU A 428 0.89 -9.40 -2.16
CA LEU A 428 1.24 -8.18 -2.91
C LEU A 428 2.59 -7.62 -2.45
N LEU A 429 2.73 -7.36 -1.15
CA LEU A 429 3.95 -6.76 -0.59
C LEU A 429 5.15 -7.70 -0.75
N GLY A 430 4.98 -9.00 -0.54
CA GLY A 430 6.02 -10.02 -0.77
C GLY A 430 6.49 -10.03 -2.23
N SER A 431 5.57 -9.87 -3.19
CA SER A 431 5.89 -9.75 -4.61
C SER A 431 6.67 -8.47 -4.92
N MET A 432 6.26 -7.34 -4.35
CA MET A 432 6.98 -6.07 -4.49
C MET A 432 8.39 -6.15 -3.88
N TYR A 433 8.54 -6.76 -2.71
CA TYR A 433 9.84 -6.96 -2.07
C TYR A 433 10.74 -7.87 -2.91
N LEU A 434 10.20 -8.96 -3.46
CA LEU A 434 10.95 -9.84 -4.35
C LEU A 434 11.50 -9.08 -5.57
N LEU A 435 10.67 -8.28 -6.25
CA LEU A 435 11.06 -7.46 -7.40
C LEU A 435 12.10 -6.39 -7.02
N ALA A 436 12.07 -5.91 -5.79
CA ALA A 436 13.07 -4.99 -5.26
C ALA A 436 14.36 -5.69 -4.77
N GLY A 437 14.40 -7.02 -4.77
CA GLY A 437 15.52 -7.80 -4.21
C GLY A 437 15.61 -7.71 -2.69
N ILE A 438 14.47 -7.49 -2.02
CA ILE A 438 14.33 -7.51 -0.57
C ILE A 438 13.82 -8.89 -0.15
N ASP A 439 14.50 -9.51 0.80
CA ASP A 439 14.05 -10.78 1.38
C ASP A 439 12.89 -10.53 2.35
N ALA A 440 11.69 -10.98 1.99
CA ALA A 440 10.50 -10.82 2.83
C ALA A 440 10.59 -11.59 4.16
N SER A 441 11.46 -12.60 4.26
CA SER A 441 11.74 -13.34 5.51
C SER A 441 12.89 -12.75 6.33
N ALA A 442 13.48 -11.64 5.88
CA ALA A 442 14.58 -11.01 6.61
C ALA A 442 14.14 -10.49 7.97
N LYS A 443 14.98 -10.71 8.98
CA LYS A 443 14.77 -10.20 10.32
C LYS A 443 15.07 -8.70 10.37
N LEU A 444 14.18 -7.96 11.02
CA LEU A 444 14.32 -6.53 11.27
C LEU A 444 14.94 -6.27 12.66
N PRO A 445 15.72 -5.18 12.83
CA PRO A 445 16.24 -4.80 14.13
C PRO A 445 15.10 -4.29 15.03
N HIS A 446 14.69 -5.09 16.00
CA HIS A 446 13.66 -4.70 16.96
C HIS A 446 14.31 -4.14 18.23
N PRO A 447 13.89 -2.96 18.74
CA PRO A 447 14.56 -2.27 19.86
C PRO A 447 14.55 -3.04 21.16
N TRP A 448 13.65 -4.01 21.32
CA TRP A 448 13.58 -4.90 22.50
C TRP A 448 14.14 -6.30 22.25
N GLY A 449 14.85 -6.50 21.13
CA GLY A 449 15.42 -7.80 20.77
C GLY A 449 14.41 -8.89 20.44
N LEU A 450 13.14 -8.52 20.17
CA LEU A 450 12.12 -9.48 19.74
C LEU A 450 12.34 -9.89 18.28
N ASP A 451 11.87 -11.08 17.94
CA ASP A 451 11.87 -11.54 16.57
C ASP A 451 10.79 -10.77 15.78
N ALA A 452 11.24 -9.95 14.85
CA ALA A 452 10.41 -9.21 13.92
C ALA A 452 10.96 -9.41 12.50
N TYR A 453 10.09 -9.63 11.54
CA TYR A 453 10.45 -9.92 10.15
C TYR A 453 9.79 -8.91 9.21
N VAL A 454 10.29 -8.81 7.99
CA VAL A 454 9.70 -7.94 6.95
C VAL A 454 8.25 -8.34 6.69
N LEU A 455 7.97 -9.65 6.58
CA LEU A 455 6.64 -10.25 6.62
C LEU A 455 6.69 -11.53 7.48
N ASP A 456 5.68 -11.75 8.28
CA ASP A 456 5.60 -12.91 9.18
C ASP A 456 4.18 -13.51 9.15
N THR A 457 3.78 -14.04 7.99
CA THR A 457 2.43 -14.55 7.78
C THR A 457 2.08 -15.74 8.65
N GLU A 458 3.05 -16.62 8.94
CA GLU A 458 2.81 -17.85 9.71
C GLU A 458 2.62 -17.56 11.19
N ASN A 459 3.52 -16.81 11.80
CA ASN A 459 3.47 -16.53 13.24
C ASN A 459 2.35 -15.55 13.60
N GLU A 460 2.00 -14.64 12.69
CA GLU A 460 0.89 -13.69 12.91
C GLU A 460 -0.47 -14.27 12.52
N GLY A 461 -0.51 -15.48 11.98
CA GLY A 461 -1.76 -16.12 11.53
C GLY A 461 -2.45 -15.36 10.39
N MET A 462 -1.69 -14.63 9.59
CA MET A 462 -2.19 -13.90 8.43
C MET A 462 -2.41 -14.84 7.24
N LYS A 463 -3.44 -14.53 6.45
CA LYS A 463 -3.69 -15.26 5.22
C LYS A 463 -2.70 -14.86 4.13
N ALA A 464 -2.23 -15.83 3.38
CA ALA A 464 -1.46 -15.67 2.16
C ALA A 464 -1.86 -16.77 1.16
N ALA A 465 -1.80 -16.45 -0.13
CA ALA A 465 -2.12 -17.38 -1.22
C ALA A 465 -0.96 -17.55 -2.22
N GLY A 466 0.19 -16.94 -1.91
CA GLY A 466 1.40 -16.97 -2.70
C GLY A 466 1.66 -15.73 -3.53
N LEU A 467 2.91 -15.57 -3.95
CA LEU A 467 3.36 -14.42 -4.73
C LEU A 467 2.64 -14.32 -6.08
N LEU A 468 2.64 -13.12 -6.64
CA LEU A 468 2.03 -12.78 -7.93
C LEU A 468 2.93 -13.20 -9.12
N GLU A 469 3.28 -14.50 -9.19
CA GLU A 469 4.17 -15.03 -10.23
C GLU A 469 3.61 -14.83 -11.63
N GLU A 470 2.29 -14.82 -11.76
CA GLU A 470 1.56 -14.54 -12.99
C GLU A 470 1.79 -13.13 -13.54
N LEU A 471 2.34 -12.22 -12.74
CA LEU A 471 2.67 -10.83 -13.12
C LEU A 471 4.17 -10.57 -13.26
N MET A 472 5.04 -11.58 -13.07
CA MET A 472 6.49 -11.41 -13.09
C MET A 472 7.15 -11.99 -14.34
#